data_466d6dd991c629e0a470567be3161f0b
#
_entry.id   466d6dd991c629e0a470567be3161f0b
#
_cell.length_a   1.000
_cell.length_b   1.000
_cell.length_c   1.000
_cell.angle_alpha   90.00
_cell.angle_beta   90.00
_cell.angle_gamma   90.00
#
_symmetry.space_group_name_H-M   'P 1'
#
loop_
_entity.id
_entity.type
_entity.pdbx_description
1 polymer ?
#
loop_
_entity_poly.entity_id
_entity_poly.type
_entity_poly.pdbx_seq_one_letter_code
_entity_poly.pdbx_strand_id
1 'polypeptide(L)'
;MSEEPWKSDNWFSSAWNFNEEVTKELNFAETIKIHDVTLRDGEQQTGVAFTFDDKIRIAEGLAEAGIHRIEAGLPAVSPDDFKAIAEIVKRDLGPEIYSFCRCMKGDIDASVDCGVKGLIMEVPASKHLI
;
A
#
# COMPACT_ATOMS: atom_id res chain seq x y z
N MET A 1 -3.04 -9.02 -30.47
CA MET A 1 -3.52 -9.39 -29.10
C MET A 1 -3.72 -10.89 -29.12
N SER A 2 -3.38 -11.62 -28.07
CA SER A 2 -3.64 -13.06 -27.96
C SER A 2 -5.14 -13.34 -28.07
N GLU A 3 -5.53 -14.45 -28.72
CA GLU A 3 -6.94 -14.87 -28.77
C GLU A 3 -7.53 -15.11 -27.36
N GLU A 4 -6.70 -15.26 -26.35
CA GLU A 4 -7.06 -15.51 -24.96
C GLU A 4 -6.37 -14.50 -24.01
N PRO A 5 -6.88 -13.23 -23.93
CA PRO A 5 -6.25 -12.18 -23.14
C PRO A 5 -6.29 -12.41 -21.61
N TRP A 6 -6.99 -13.46 -21.16
CA TRP A 6 -7.14 -13.83 -19.74
C TRP A 6 -6.07 -14.79 -19.23
N LYS A 7 -5.07 -15.17 -20.05
CA LYS A 7 -4.01 -16.07 -19.63
C LYS A 7 -2.68 -15.83 -20.33
N SER A 8 -1.62 -16.26 -19.68
CA SER A 8 -0.28 -16.46 -20.22
C SER A 8 0.34 -17.71 -19.61
N ASP A 9 1.59 -18.00 -19.91
CA ASP A 9 2.30 -19.11 -19.28
C ASP A 9 2.50 -18.91 -17.76
N ASN A 10 2.42 -17.69 -17.27
CA ASN A 10 2.75 -17.31 -15.90
C ASN A 10 1.54 -16.87 -15.05
N TRP A 11 0.38 -16.60 -15.67
CA TRP A 11 -0.80 -16.15 -14.94
C TRP A 11 -2.08 -16.54 -15.66
N PHE A 12 -3.15 -16.62 -14.87
CA PHE A 12 -4.52 -16.87 -15.33
C PHE A 12 -5.51 -15.96 -14.60
N SER A 13 -6.46 -15.43 -15.34
CA SER A 13 -7.61 -14.70 -14.83
C SER A 13 -8.90 -15.33 -15.37
N SER A 14 -10.05 -15.03 -14.77
CA SER A 14 -11.32 -15.52 -15.30
C SER A 14 -11.59 -14.92 -16.68
N ALA A 15 -11.87 -15.79 -17.66
CA ALA A 15 -12.31 -15.36 -19.01
C ALA A 15 -13.59 -14.49 -18.94
N TRP A 16 -14.40 -14.64 -17.90
CA TRP A 16 -15.60 -13.84 -17.65
C TRP A 16 -15.32 -12.36 -17.53
N ASN A 17 -14.16 -11.98 -16.99
CA ASN A 17 -13.74 -10.59 -16.87
C ASN A 17 -13.52 -9.90 -18.22
N PHE A 18 -13.43 -10.66 -19.30
CA PHE A 18 -13.22 -10.18 -20.68
C PHE A 18 -14.46 -10.35 -21.56
N ASN A 19 -15.56 -10.88 -21.00
CA ASN A 19 -16.81 -11.03 -21.73
C ASN A 19 -17.45 -9.66 -21.96
N GLU A 20 -17.82 -9.37 -23.21
CA GLU A 20 -18.41 -8.10 -23.61
C GLU A 20 -19.71 -7.79 -22.86
N GLU A 21 -20.55 -8.79 -22.59
CA GLU A 21 -21.78 -8.61 -21.80
C GLU A 21 -21.52 -8.16 -20.36
N VAL A 22 -20.35 -8.52 -19.81
CA VAL A 22 -19.94 -8.13 -18.46
C VAL A 22 -19.27 -6.75 -18.47
N THR A 23 -18.46 -6.48 -19.50
CA THR A 23 -17.57 -5.30 -19.50
C THR A 23 -18.20 -4.06 -20.16
N LYS A 24 -19.24 -4.22 -20.99
CA LYS A 24 -19.85 -3.12 -21.77
C LYS A 24 -20.37 -1.94 -20.95
N GLU A 25 -20.72 -2.17 -19.68
CA GLU A 25 -21.22 -1.13 -18.76
C GLU A 25 -20.14 -0.64 -17.79
N LEU A 26 -18.94 -1.23 -17.83
CA LEU A 26 -17.84 -0.86 -16.95
C LEU A 26 -17.11 0.34 -17.53
N ASN A 27 -16.89 1.33 -16.69
CA ASN A 27 -16.10 2.53 -17.02
C ASN A 27 -14.82 2.52 -16.18
N PHE A 28 -13.73 2.02 -16.76
CA PHE A 28 -12.43 1.98 -16.10
C PHE A 28 -11.73 3.33 -16.25
N ALA A 29 -11.00 3.72 -15.20
CA ALA A 29 -10.09 4.86 -15.29
C ALA A 29 -8.98 4.58 -16.30
N GLU A 30 -8.57 5.60 -17.05
CA GLU A 30 -7.46 5.49 -18.02
C GLU A 30 -6.14 5.10 -17.36
N THR A 31 -5.95 5.52 -16.11
CA THR A 31 -4.76 5.20 -15.31
C THR A 31 -5.17 4.57 -13.99
N ILE A 32 -4.62 3.41 -13.73
CA ILE A 32 -4.78 2.69 -12.46
C ILE A 32 -3.44 2.70 -11.73
N LYS A 33 -3.45 3.12 -10.45
CA LYS A 33 -2.29 3.04 -9.58
C LYS A 33 -2.44 1.88 -8.60
N ILE A 34 -1.40 1.09 -8.45
CA ILE A 34 -1.34 0.01 -7.46
C ILE A 34 -0.83 0.62 -6.16
N HIS A 35 -1.57 0.39 -5.08
CA HIS A 35 -1.22 0.77 -3.71
C HIS A 35 -0.95 -0.49 -2.90
N ASP A 36 0.29 -0.70 -2.50
CA ASP A 36 0.72 -1.85 -1.70
C ASP A 36 0.62 -1.54 -0.20
N VAL A 37 0.15 -2.51 0.57
CA VAL A 37 -0.06 -2.41 2.02
C VAL A 37 0.74 -3.46 2.81
N THR A 38 1.71 -4.11 2.19
CA THR A 38 2.50 -5.18 2.82
C THR A 38 3.16 -4.72 4.11
N LEU A 39 3.74 -3.52 4.11
CA LEU A 39 4.45 -2.95 5.27
C LEU A 39 3.53 -2.40 6.37
N ARG A 40 2.22 -2.36 6.13
CA ARG A 40 1.24 -1.95 7.15
C ARG A 40 0.31 -3.12 7.50
N ASP A 41 -0.60 -3.49 6.60
CA ASP A 41 -1.61 -4.53 6.84
C ASP A 41 -0.97 -5.92 6.86
N GLY A 42 0.02 -6.16 6.01
CA GLY A 42 0.77 -7.42 5.98
C GLY A 42 1.53 -7.69 7.28
N GLU A 43 2.08 -6.67 7.91
CA GLU A 43 2.78 -6.80 9.20
C GLU A 43 1.81 -7.03 10.39
N GLN A 44 0.53 -6.71 10.25
CA GLN A 44 -0.45 -6.91 11.31
C GLN A 44 -0.89 -8.38 11.48
N GLN A 45 -0.39 -9.27 10.64
CA GLN A 45 -0.69 -10.70 10.74
C GLN A 45 0.03 -11.32 11.94
N THR A 46 -0.66 -12.25 12.62
CA THR A 46 -0.08 -12.98 13.74
C THR A 46 1.19 -13.73 13.33
N GLY A 47 2.28 -13.49 14.04
CA GLY A 47 3.58 -14.13 13.81
C GLY A 47 4.46 -13.44 12.75
N VAL A 48 4.02 -12.31 12.22
CA VAL A 48 4.83 -11.46 11.35
C VAL A 48 5.36 -10.28 12.15
N ALA A 49 6.65 -10.02 12.02
CA ALA A 49 7.31 -8.82 12.54
C ALA A 49 8.50 -8.51 11.63
N PHE A 50 8.50 -7.35 11.01
CA PHE A 50 9.60 -6.92 10.16
C PHE A 50 10.63 -6.12 10.95
N THR A 51 11.91 -6.44 10.77
CA THR A 51 12.98 -5.58 11.25
C THR A 51 13.08 -4.31 10.41
N PHE A 52 13.84 -3.33 10.90
CA PHE A 52 14.15 -2.12 10.11
C PHE A 52 14.68 -2.47 8.71
N ASP A 53 15.67 -3.39 8.64
CA ASP A 53 16.27 -3.79 7.37
C ASP A 53 15.30 -4.55 6.47
N ASP A 54 14.40 -5.36 7.03
CA ASP A 54 13.34 -6.03 6.24
C ASP A 54 12.40 -5.01 5.60
N LYS A 55 11.97 -4.00 6.35
CA LYS A 55 11.10 -2.92 5.83
C LYS A 55 11.75 -2.18 4.66
N ILE A 56 13.03 -1.87 4.78
CA ILE A 56 13.78 -1.22 3.70
C ILE A 56 13.85 -2.13 2.46
N ARG A 57 14.24 -3.39 2.62
CA ARG A 57 14.36 -4.35 1.51
C ARG A 57 13.01 -4.61 0.83
N ILE A 58 11.93 -4.68 1.59
CA ILE A 58 10.58 -4.84 1.03
C ILE A 58 10.20 -3.60 0.21
N ALA A 59 10.44 -2.40 0.74
CA ALA A 59 10.16 -1.16 0.01
C ALA A 59 10.95 -1.06 -1.30
N GLU A 60 12.23 -1.44 -1.29
CA GLU A 60 13.07 -1.51 -2.50
C GLU A 60 12.51 -2.51 -3.52
N GLY A 61 12.15 -3.72 -3.08
CA GLY A 61 11.56 -4.73 -3.96
C GLY A 61 10.21 -4.32 -4.55
N LEU A 62 9.37 -3.63 -3.78
CA LEU A 62 8.10 -3.07 -4.26
C LEU A 62 8.33 -1.98 -5.31
N ALA A 63 9.33 -1.13 -5.11
CA ALA A 63 9.72 -0.11 -6.08
C ALA A 63 10.22 -0.75 -7.39
N GLU A 64 11.10 -1.76 -7.31
CA GLU A 64 11.58 -2.53 -8.46
C GLU A 64 10.44 -3.24 -9.21
N ALA A 65 9.42 -3.71 -8.50
CA ALA A 65 8.22 -4.31 -9.07
C ALA A 65 7.27 -3.30 -9.76
N GLY A 66 7.56 -1.99 -9.68
CA GLY A 66 6.78 -0.95 -10.32
C GLY A 66 5.50 -0.56 -9.55
N ILE A 67 5.46 -0.80 -8.24
CA ILE A 67 4.38 -0.33 -7.38
C ILE A 67 4.38 1.20 -7.37
N HIS A 68 3.18 1.79 -7.41
CA HIS A 68 3.01 3.24 -7.49
C HIS A 68 2.98 3.92 -6.11
N ARG A 69 2.42 3.23 -5.11
CA ARG A 69 2.23 3.72 -3.75
C ARG A 69 2.51 2.63 -2.74
N ILE A 70 3.19 2.97 -1.66
CA ILE A 70 3.50 2.06 -0.55
C ILE A 70 2.94 2.66 0.74
N GLU A 71 2.08 1.92 1.42
CA GLU A 71 1.67 2.22 2.80
C GLU A 71 2.71 1.61 3.75
N ALA A 72 3.63 2.46 4.23
CA ALA A 72 4.88 2.01 4.85
C ALA A 72 4.75 1.68 6.35
N GLY A 73 3.55 1.81 6.92
CA GLY A 73 3.29 1.49 8.32
C GLY A 73 2.61 2.62 9.08
N LEU A 74 2.67 2.55 10.42
CA LEU A 74 2.12 3.53 11.36
C LEU A 74 3.26 4.11 12.22
N PRO A 75 3.74 5.35 11.95
CA PRO A 75 4.89 5.93 12.65
C PRO A 75 4.70 6.07 14.16
N ALA A 76 3.45 6.18 14.61
CA ALA A 76 3.11 6.35 16.02
C ALA A 76 3.18 5.05 16.86
N VAL A 77 3.41 3.88 16.23
CA VAL A 77 3.48 2.59 16.94
C VAL A 77 4.76 2.50 17.75
N SER A 78 5.89 2.80 17.14
CA SER A 78 7.20 2.73 17.82
C SER A 78 8.23 3.69 17.21
N PRO A 79 9.28 4.03 17.96
CA PRO A 79 10.40 4.80 17.40
C PRO A 79 11.11 4.11 16.23
N ASP A 80 11.08 2.79 16.16
CA ASP A 80 11.73 2.03 15.09
C ASP A 80 10.87 2.04 13.82
N ASP A 81 9.53 1.98 13.94
CA ASP A 81 8.62 2.20 12.82
C ASP A 81 8.80 3.60 12.25
N PHE A 82 8.83 4.62 13.11
CA PHE A 82 9.09 5.99 12.69
C PHE A 82 10.39 6.11 11.87
N LYS A 83 11.48 5.54 12.38
CA LYS A 83 12.79 5.57 11.70
C LYS A 83 12.76 4.84 10.36
N ALA A 84 12.12 3.67 10.29
CA ALA A 84 12.02 2.89 9.06
C ALA A 84 11.24 3.66 7.98
N ILE A 85 10.09 4.24 8.33
CA ILE A 85 9.28 5.02 7.41
C ILE A 85 10.03 6.27 6.93
N ALA A 86 10.66 7.02 7.84
CA ALA A 86 11.45 8.20 7.50
C ALA A 86 12.63 7.84 6.58
N GLU A 87 13.30 6.71 6.79
CA GLU A 87 14.39 6.24 5.91
C GLU A 87 13.87 5.83 4.54
N ILE A 88 12.72 5.13 4.44
CA ILE A 88 12.08 4.79 3.15
C ILE A 88 11.76 6.06 2.36
N VAL A 89 11.18 7.08 3.01
CA VAL A 89 10.89 8.37 2.39
C VAL A 89 12.16 9.03 1.87
N LYS A 90 13.21 9.08 2.70
CA LYS A 90 14.50 9.69 2.37
C LYS A 90 15.20 9.04 1.17
N ARG A 91 14.99 7.74 0.95
CA ARG A 91 15.61 7.00 -0.17
C ARG A 91 15.03 7.36 -1.53
N ASP A 92 13.86 7.99 -1.58
CA ASP A 92 13.21 8.44 -2.83
C ASP A 92 13.16 7.34 -3.91
N LEU A 93 12.63 6.19 -3.53
CA LEU A 93 12.63 4.96 -4.35
C LEU A 93 11.72 5.03 -5.59
N GLY A 94 10.96 6.11 -5.77
CA GLY A 94 10.02 6.31 -6.87
C GLY A 94 8.55 6.19 -6.47
N PRO A 95 8.09 5.16 -5.74
CA PRO A 95 6.73 5.12 -5.22
C PRO A 95 6.40 6.29 -4.28
N GLU A 96 5.15 6.76 -4.32
CA GLU A 96 4.63 7.68 -3.32
C GLU A 96 4.48 6.95 -1.97
N ILE A 97 5.13 7.42 -0.92
CA ILE A 97 5.07 6.81 0.41
C ILE A 97 3.91 7.39 1.21
N TYR A 98 3.07 6.51 1.74
CA TYR A 98 1.94 6.80 2.61
C TYR A 98 2.17 6.16 3.98
N SER A 99 1.55 6.71 5.01
CA SER A 99 1.45 6.08 6.32
C SER A 99 0.00 5.96 6.76
N PHE A 100 -0.27 4.95 7.56
CA PHE A 100 -1.54 4.85 8.28
C PHE A 100 -1.49 5.72 9.54
N CYS A 101 -2.60 6.32 9.91
CA CYS A 101 -2.75 7.01 11.18
C CYS A 101 -4.19 6.94 11.70
N ARG A 102 -4.35 6.92 13.01
CA ARG A 102 -5.64 7.16 13.66
C ARG A 102 -5.95 8.67 13.54
N CYS A 103 -7.22 9.04 13.65
CA CYS A 103 -7.63 10.46 13.69
C CYS A 103 -7.21 11.14 15.01
N MET A 104 -5.92 11.10 15.31
CA MET A 104 -5.30 11.70 16.49
C MET A 104 -4.19 12.64 16.08
N LYS A 105 -4.15 13.83 16.68
CA LYS A 105 -3.15 14.84 16.31
C LYS A 105 -1.72 14.31 16.37
N GLY A 106 -1.36 13.55 17.41
CA GLY A 106 -0.01 13.01 17.55
C GLY A 106 0.39 12.01 16.45
N ASP A 107 -0.56 11.19 15.97
CA ASP A 107 -0.30 10.25 14.87
C ASP A 107 -0.10 11.00 13.55
N ILE A 108 -0.89 12.06 13.34
CA ILE A 108 -0.78 12.91 12.16
C ILE A 108 0.56 13.66 12.18
N ASP A 109 0.91 14.27 13.31
CA ASP A 109 2.18 14.98 13.47
C ASP A 109 3.37 14.03 13.18
N ALA A 110 3.38 12.82 13.76
CA ALA A 110 4.42 11.82 13.53
C ALA A 110 4.54 11.44 12.03
N SER A 111 3.42 11.31 11.35
CA SER A 111 3.39 11.00 9.91
C SER A 111 3.95 12.16 9.08
N VAL A 112 3.59 13.39 9.41
CA VAL A 112 4.12 14.60 8.76
C VAL A 112 5.63 14.71 9.00
N ASP A 113 6.08 14.45 10.23
CA ASP A 113 7.51 14.50 10.60
C ASP A 113 8.34 13.43 9.86
N CYS A 114 7.74 12.29 9.51
CA CYS A 114 8.36 11.30 8.63
C CYS A 114 8.51 11.77 7.17
N GLY A 115 7.80 12.83 6.76
CA GLY A 115 7.85 13.37 5.40
C GLY A 115 7.04 12.57 4.38
N VAL A 116 6.06 11.76 4.80
CA VAL A 116 5.23 10.97 3.87
C VAL A 116 4.42 11.84 2.93
N LYS A 117 4.12 11.31 1.74
CA LYS A 117 3.34 12.00 0.70
C LYS A 117 1.86 12.16 1.07
N GLY A 118 1.33 11.20 1.80
CA GLY A 118 -0.08 11.19 2.19
C GLY A 118 -0.36 10.29 3.37
N LEU A 119 -1.58 10.44 3.90
CA LEU A 119 -2.06 9.73 5.07
C LEU A 119 -3.27 8.87 4.72
N ILE A 120 -3.30 7.66 5.26
CA ILE A 120 -4.48 6.82 5.29
C ILE A 120 -5.07 6.92 6.70
N MET A 121 -6.18 7.61 6.84
CA MET A 121 -6.84 7.80 8.13
C MET A 121 -8.06 6.90 8.25
N GLU A 122 -8.16 6.20 9.36
CA GLU A 122 -9.33 5.38 9.66
C GLU A 122 -10.17 6.04 10.78
N VAL A 123 -11.49 6.09 10.52
CA VAL A 123 -12.49 6.55 11.47
C VAL A 123 -13.53 5.47 11.62
N PRO A 124 -13.72 4.90 12.82
CA PRO A 124 -14.81 3.96 13.04
C PRO A 124 -16.16 4.66 12.88
N ALA A 125 -17.03 4.11 12.04
CA ALA A 125 -18.35 4.65 11.76
C ALA A 125 -19.51 3.87 12.43
N SER A 126 -19.19 2.75 13.08
CA SER A 126 -20.16 1.91 13.77
C SER A 126 -20.46 2.45 15.16
N LYS A 127 -21.77 2.50 15.54
CA LYS A 127 -22.19 2.88 16.89
C LYS A 127 -21.61 2.04 18.03
N HIS A 128 -20.96 0.93 17.71
CA HIS A 128 -20.31 0.04 18.68
C HIS A 128 -18.81 0.33 18.84
N LEU A 129 -18.24 1.18 17.96
CA LEU A 129 -16.82 1.52 17.92
C LEU A 129 -16.55 3.01 18.18
N ILE A 130 -17.61 3.82 18.26
CA ILE A 130 -17.55 5.26 18.58
C ILE A 130 -17.72 5.45 20.08
#